data_c3a234a9dab8ece0d047d9ece843b18a
#
_entry.id   c3a234a9dab8ece0d047d9ece843b18a
#
_cell.length_a   1.000
_cell.length_b   1.000
_cell.length_c   1.000
_cell.angle_alpha   90.00
_cell.angle_beta   90.00
_cell.angle_gamma   90.00
#
_symmetry.space_group_name_H-M   'P 1'
#
loop_
_entity.id
_entity.type
_entity.pdbx_description
1 polymer ?
#
loop_
_entity_poly.entity_id
_entity_poly.type
_entity_poly.pdbx_seq_one_letter_code
_entity_poly.pdbx_strand_id
1 'polypeptide(L)'
;MRTEPADGYFGEDMIVFEGLHRGGFIARGFEVIAPDLEHADPVHHNAFESDLVALLSVLKPGWRMQVQWTNDSDFRKPLQRYREDTATLATNEWSKRQRNERFVRYWRMVESGALRRERLRLYFTTPVDAAVLGKNAGRLTREALLGTYAEQFNQIGQFLQALFGGSGGQVRPMTDADHFLHYLEFLNPSLPEQKVTDPLEFFDPQKSIQENCWLGEGRPLEKPDTGFYLDGCYHGMLVLKSLPKRTRPSLAYLLTKLGFRDYAITVNVESVDVEELIEKEQKELNRVEGDYESLKKVKLLAAMRTKAAKIARYSNGDSSPYRLQYIIRAWDRNREDLRAK
;
A
#
# COMPACT_ATOMS: atom_id res chain seq x y z
N MET A 1 -30.19 8.10 13.93
CA MET A 1 -28.95 8.46 13.23
C MET A 1 -27.87 7.55 13.79
N ARG A 2 -27.34 6.58 13.04
CA ARG A 2 -26.17 5.83 13.48
C ARG A 2 -24.97 6.75 13.39
N THR A 3 -24.24 6.91 14.47
CA THR A 3 -22.98 7.63 14.48
C THR A 3 -21.96 6.81 13.69
N GLU A 4 -21.31 7.43 12.69
CA GLU A 4 -20.23 6.77 11.97
C GLU A 4 -19.09 6.43 12.93
N PRO A 5 -18.49 5.23 12.80
CA PRO A 5 -17.34 4.86 13.61
C PRO A 5 -16.18 5.82 13.41
N ALA A 6 -15.51 6.21 14.51
CA ALA A 6 -14.43 7.19 14.47
C ALA A 6 -13.17 6.68 13.75
N ASP A 7 -12.93 5.37 13.80
CA ASP A 7 -11.79 4.69 13.17
C ASP A 7 -12.06 4.24 11.73
N GLY A 8 -13.27 4.49 11.21
CA GLY A 8 -13.68 4.16 9.85
C GLY A 8 -14.43 2.85 9.70
N TYR A 9 -14.83 2.55 8.48
CA TYR A 9 -15.62 1.37 8.11
C TYR A 9 -15.41 0.97 6.65
N PHE A 10 -15.85 -0.24 6.29
CA PHE A 10 -15.92 -0.73 4.92
C PHE A 10 -17.31 -0.51 4.34
N GLY A 11 -17.42 -0.13 3.08
CA GLY A 11 -18.70 -0.02 2.39
C GLY A 11 -18.55 0.41 0.93
N GLU A 12 -19.38 -0.16 0.05
CA GLU A 12 -19.37 0.07 -1.38
C GLU A 12 -18.00 -0.17 -2.04
N ASP A 13 -17.32 -1.24 -1.59
CA ASP A 13 -15.95 -1.58 -2.02
C ASP A 13 -14.90 -0.48 -1.72
N MET A 14 -15.15 0.33 -0.71
CA MET A 14 -14.29 1.41 -0.27
C MET A 14 -14.02 1.36 1.23
N ILE A 15 -12.97 2.03 1.65
CA ILE A 15 -12.62 2.24 3.04
C ILE A 15 -12.86 3.70 3.37
N VAL A 16 -13.65 3.98 4.39
CA VAL A 16 -13.91 5.32 4.91
C VAL A 16 -13.14 5.52 6.20
N PHE A 17 -12.33 6.56 6.27
CA PHE A 17 -11.58 6.95 7.47
C PHE A 17 -12.15 8.24 8.05
N GLU A 18 -12.22 8.31 9.38
CA GLU A 18 -12.61 9.50 10.15
C GLU A 18 -14.02 10.05 9.87
N GLY A 19 -14.88 9.27 9.21
CA GLY A 19 -16.25 9.63 8.89
C GLY A 19 -16.41 10.62 7.74
N LEU A 20 -17.42 10.37 6.88
CA LEU A 20 -17.69 11.17 5.66
C LEU A 20 -18.04 12.63 5.96
N HIS A 21 -18.77 12.88 7.05
CA HIS A 21 -19.28 14.21 7.38
C HIS A 21 -18.26 15.11 8.16
N ARG A 22 -17.08 14.56 8.48
CA ARG A 22 -16.06 15.24 9.30
C ARG A 22 -14.83 15.66 8.51
N GLY A 23 -14.88 15.62 7.18
CA GLY A 23 -13.70 15.89 6.34
C GLY A 23 -12.68 14.74 6.38
N GLY A 24 -13.15 13.51 6.51
CA GLY A 24 -12.32 12.32 6.50
C GLY A 24 -11.76 11.97 5.12
N PHE A 25 -11.34 10.74 4.96
CA PHE A 25 -10.76 10.23 3.71
C PHE A 25 -11.52 9.02 3.22
N ILE A 26 -11.57 8.85 1.91
CA ILE A 26 -12.10 7.65 1.26
C ILE A 26 -10.96 7.02 0.48
N ALA A 27 -10.80 5.70 0.59
CA ALA A 27 -9.82 4.93 -0.16
C ALA A 27 -10.47 3.76 -0.88
N ARG A 28 -9.90 3.38 -2.02
CA ARG A 28 -10.20 2.13 -2.72
C ARG A 28 -8.91 1.39 -3.03
N GLY A 29 -8.94 0.08 -2.83
CA GLY A 29 -7.83 -0.82 -3.09
C GLY A 29 -7.99 -1.58 -4.41
N PHE A 30 -6.84 -1.94 -4.98
CA PHE A 30 -6.74 -2.78 -6.17
C PHE A 30 -5.67 -3.83 -5.90
N GLU A 31 -5.98 -5.09 -6.16
CA GLU A 31 -4.98 -6.15 -6.23
C GLU A 31 -4.36 -6.17 -7.62
N VAL A 32 -3.04 -6.25 -7.66
CA VAL A 32 -2.27 -6.19 -8.90
C VAL A 32 -1.39 -7.41 -9.03
N ILE A 33 -1.46 -8.06 -10.18
CA ILE A 33 -0.44 -9.00 -10.63
C ILE A 33 0.44 -8.22 -11.58
N ALA A 34 1.66 -7.89 -11.14
CA ALA A 34 2.59 -7.14 -11.96
C ALA A 34 3.01 -7.95 -13.20
N PRO A 35 3.29 -7.28 -14.33
CA PRO A 35 3.84 -7.96 -15.48
C PRO A 35 5.23 -8.50 -15.17
N ASP A 36 5.57 -9.63 -15.78
CA ASP A 36 6.94 -10.14 -15.73
C ASP A 36 7.82 -9.35 -16.72
N LEU A 37 8.63 -8.47 -16.16
CA LEU A 37 9.56 -7.65 -16.93
C LEU A 37 11.02 -8.17 -16.86
N GLU A 38 11.28 -9.29 -16.17
CA GLU A 38 12.65 -9.77 -15.96
C GLU A 38 13.39 -10.04 -17.28
N HIS A 39 12.64 -10.50 -18.29
CA HIS A 39 13.18 -10.80 -19.62
C HIS A 39 12.68 -9.84 -20.72
N ALA A 40 12.02 -8.74 -20.33
CA ALA A 40 11.53 -7.76 -21.28
C ALA A 40 12.68 -6.94 -21.88
N ASP A 41 12.50 -6.53 -23.13
CA ASP A 41 13.45 -5.65 -23.78
C ASP A 41 13.41 -4.21 -23.23
N PRO A 42 14.42 -3.37 -23.52
CA PRO A 42 14.45 -1.98 -23.04
C PRO A 42 13.25 -1.13 -23.49
N VAL A 43 12.62 -1.47 -24.62
CA VAL A 43 11.46 -0.72 -25.14
C VAL A 43 10.25 -0.95 -24.22
N HIS A 44 10.01 -2.20 -23.82
CA HIS A 44 8.93 -2.55 -22.89
C HIS A 44 9.19 -1.97 -21.49
N HIS A 45 10.44 -1.98 -21.00
CA HIS A 45 10.79 -1.31 -19.74
C HIS A 45 10.48 0.19 -19.77
N ASN A 46 10.91 0.87 -20.84
CA ASN A 46 10.69 2.31 -20.99
C ASN A 46 9.20 2.64 -21.16
N ALA A 47 8.44 1.82 -21.88
CA ALA A 47 7.00 1.97 -22.01
C ALA A 47 6.32 1.86 -20.65
N PHE A 48 6.64 0.82 -19.86
CA PHE A 48 6.08 0.63 -18.54
C PHE A 48 6.47 1.75 -17.57
N GLU A 49 7.71 2.26 -17.63
CA GLU A 49 8.13 3.43 -16.86
C GLU A 49 7.31 4.67 -17.23
N SER A 50 7.09 4.91 -18.52
CA SER A 50 6.26 6.03 -19.01
C SER A 50 4.82 5.92 -18.51
N ASP A 51 4.27 4.72 -18.51
CA ASP A 51 2.94 4.43 -18.01
C ASP A 51 2.82 4.67 -16.49
N LEU A 52 3.84 4.31 -15.71
CA LEU A 52 3.91 4.62 -14.27
C LEU A 52 3.98 6.14 -14.03
N VAL A 53 4.73 6.87 -14.85
CA VAL A 53 4.74 8.34 -14.77
C VAL A 53 3.36 8.91 -15.09
N ALA A 54 2.67 8.38 -16.10
CA ALA A 54 1.30 8.77 -16.42
C ALA A 54 0.33 8.47 -15.27
N LEU A 55 0.48 7.32 -14.58
CA LEU A 55 -0.29 6.98 -13.40
C LEU A 55 -0.12 8.03 -12.28
N LEU A 56 1.11 8.45 -12.02
CA LEU A 56 1.35 9.49 -11.01
C LEU A 56 0.71 10.82 -11.40
N SER A 57 0.67 11.16 -12.68
CA SER A 57 0.07 12.41 -13.15
C SER A 57 -1.47 12.48 -12.99
N VAL A 58 -2.13 11.33 -12.80
CA VAL A 58 -3.59 11.26 -12.51
C VAL A 58 -3.90 11.70 -11.07
N LEU A 59 -2.92 11.69 -10.18
CA LEU A 59 -3.10 12.08 -8.78
C LEU A 59 -3.33 13.59 -8.69
N LYS A 60 -4.56 13.99 -8.38
CA LYS A 60 -4.91 15.39 -8.09
C LYS A 60 -4.26 15.84 -6.77
N PRO A 61 -4.11 17.18 -6.55
CA PRO A 61 -3.67 17.70 -5.26
C PRO A 61 -4.49 17.12 -4.09
N GLY A 62 -3.80 16.71 -3.02
CA GLY A 62 -4.42 16.06 -1.86
C GLY A 62 -4.71 14.57 -2.00
N TRP A 63 -4.63 14.03 -3.22
CA TRP A 63 -4.75 12.59 -3.42
C TRP A 63 -3.46 11.87 -3.00
N ARG A 64 -3.64 10.66 -2.48
CA ARG A 64 -2.55 9.77 -2.07
C ARG A 64 -2.68 8.44 -2.78
N MET A 65 -1.56 7.92 -3.23
CA MET A 65 -1.42 6.55 -3.69
C MET A 65 -0.52 5.80 -2.72
N GLN A 66 -0.94 4.63 -2.29
CA GLN A 66 -0.13 3.71 -1.50
C GLN A 66 0.13 2.46 -2.33
N VAL A 67 1.39 2.16 -2.55
CA VAL A 67 1.84 0.89 -3.11
C VAL A 67 2.25 0.01 -1.95
N GLN A 68 1.60 -1.13 -1.78
CA GLN A 68 1.92 -2.08 -0.73
C GLN A 68 2.30 -3.42 -1.35
N TRP A 69 3.54 -3.80 -1.17
CA TRP A 69 4.04 -5.11 -1.52
C TRP A 69 4.29 -5.91 -0.26
N THR A 70 3.56 -7.02 -0.12
CA THR A 70 3.66 -7.92 1.02
C THR A 70 4.27 -9.23 0.57
N ASN A 71 5.26 -9.69 1.31
CA ASN A 71 5.89 -10.99 1.13
C ASN A 71 5.75 -11.75 2.44
N ASP A 72 4.92 -12.78 2.45
CA ASP A 72 4.63 -13.56 3.64
C ASP A 72 4.70 -15.08 3.39
N SER A 73 4.78 -15.82 4.46
CA SER A 73 4.86 -17.28 4.46
C SER A 73 3.50 -17.98 4.61
N ASP A 74 2.38 -17.23 4.56
CA ASP A 74 1.05 -17.81 4.72
C ASP A 74 0.53 -18.47 3.44
N PHE A 75 0.81 -19.76 3.30
CA PHE A 75 0.33 -20.61 2.19
C PHE A 75 -0.81 -21.54 2.58
N ARG A 76 -1.43 -21.39 3.74
CA ARG A 76 -2.44 -22.36 4.20
C ARG A 76 -3.65 -22.44 3.27
N LYS A 77 -4.24 -21.31 2.90
CA LYS A 77 -5.36 -21.32 1.94
C LYS A 77 -4.97 -21.92 0.60
N PRO A 78 -3.87 -21.50 -0.06
CA PRO A 78 -3.40 -22.15 -1.29
C PRO A 78 -3.11 -23.64 -1.14
N LEU A 79 -2.49 -24.06 -0.03
CA LEU A 79 -2.19 -25.47 0.20
C LEU A 79 -3.44 -26.30 0.50
N GLN A 80 -4.38 -25.75 1.25
CA GLN A 80 -5.66 -26.38 1.50
C GLN A 80 -6.45 -26.54 0.19
N ARG A 81 -6.54 -25.50 -0.61
CA ARG A 81 -7.17 -25.54 -1.94
C ARG A 81 -6.50 -26.58 -2.84
N TYR A 82 -5.18 -26.59 -2.90
CA TYR A 82 -4.44 -27.63 -3.61
C TYR A 82 -4.83 -29.04 -3.15
N ARG A 83 -4.97 -29.25 -1.84
CA ARG A 83 -5.37 -30.53 -1.27
C ARG A 83 -6.79 -30.94 -1.66
N GLU A 84 -7.71 -29.98 -1.70
CA GLU A 84 -9.10 -30.17 -2.09
C GLU A 84 -9.22 -30.43 -3.59
N ASP A 85 -8.67 -29.57 -4.44
CA ASP A 85 -8.72 -29.66 -5.90
C ASP A 85 -8.09 -30.95 -6.43
N THR A 86 -7.02 -31.41 -5.78
CA THR A 86 -6.33 -32.63 -6.20
C THR A 86 -6.93 -33.92 -5.58
N ALA A 87 -7.88 -33.81 -4.66
CA ALA A 87 -8.46 -34.96 -3.98
C ALA A 87 -9.15 -35.91 -4.96
N THR A 88 -9.92 -35.37 -5.89
CA THR A 88 -10.67 -36.12 -6.91
C THR A 88 -9.78 -36.69 -8.02
N LEU A 89 -8.60 -36.12 -8.22
CA LEU A 89 -7.64 -36.54 -9.25
C LEU A 89 -6.84 -37.79 -8.85
N ALA A 90 -6.78 -38.07 -7.54
CA ALA A 90 -6.01 -39.21 -7.00
C ALA A 90 -6.89 -40.44 -6.87
N THR A 91 -7.02 -41.23 -7.94
CA THR A 91 -7.94 -42.36 -8.05
C THR A 91 -7.38 -43.69 -7.52
N ASN A 92 -6.06 -43.84 -7.46
CA ASN A 92 -5.41 -45.06 -6.97
C ASN A 92 -4.43 -44.76 -5.82
N GLU A 93 -3.98 -45.82 -5.12
CA GLU A 93 -3.13 -45.68 -3.95
C GLU A 93 -1.77 -45.02 -4.26
N TRP A 94 -1.21 -45.27 -5.44
CA TRP A 94 0.03 -44.62 -5.86
C TRP A 94 -0.16 -43.12 -6.04
N SER A 95 -1.21 -42.69 -6.74
CA SER A 95 -1.48 -41.27 -6.96
C SER A 95 -1.83 -40.54 -5.65
N LYS A 96 -2.54 -41.19 -4.74
CA LYS A 96 -2.81 -40.66 -3.39
C LYS A 96 -1.51 -40.45 -2.61
N ARG A 97 -0.60 -41.42 -2.66
CA ARG A 97 0.72 -41.35 -1.99
C ARG A 97 1.54 -40.21 -2.56
N GLN A 98 1.67 -40.11 -3.90
CA GLN A 98 2.40 -39.04 -4.56
C GLN A 98 1.83 -37.66 -4.23
N ARG A 99 0.50 -37.52 -4.17
CA ARG A 99 -0.16 -36.29 -3.76
C ARG A 99 0.23 -35.90 -2.32
N ASN A 100 0.18 -36.85 -1.40
CA ASN A 100 0.52 -36.60 -0.01
C ASN A 100 1.99 -36.23 0.16
N GLU A 101 2.91 -36.92 -0.51
CA GLU A 101 4.33 -36.59 -0.49
C GLU A 101 4.60 -35.18 -1.04
N ARG A 102 3.91 -34.79 -2.12
CA ARG A 102 4.00 -33.44 -2.70
C ARG A 102 3.47 -32.39 -1.74
N PHE A 103 2.34 -32.64 -1.08
CA PHE A 103 1.77 -31.74 -0.08
C PHE A 103 2.75 -31.54 1.09
N VAL A 104 3.32 -32.60 1.63
CA VAL A 104 4.32 -32.54 2.71
C VAL A 104 5.57 -31.78 2.26
N ARG A 105 6.00 -31.95 1.01
CA ARG A 105 7.13 -31.21 0.45
C ARG A 105 6.83 -29.71 0.39
N TYR A 106 5.67 -29.31 -0.13
CA TYR A 106 5.26 -27.91 -0.16
C TYR A 106 5.16 -27.31 1.24
N TRP A 107 4.59 -28.05 2.18
CA TRP A 107 4.52 -27.62 3.57
C TRP A 107 5.91 -27.35 4.16
N ARG A 108 6.86 -28.23 3.95
CA ARG A 108 8.26 -28.03 4.37
C ARG A 108 8.91 -26.81 3.70
N MET A 109 8.57 -26.53 2.44
CA MET A 109 9.05 -25.33 1.75
C MET A 109 8.47 -24.04 2.36
N VAL A 110 7.22 -24.07 2.82
CA VAL A 110 6.61 -22.96 3.58
C VAL A 110 7.32 -22.78 4.92
N GLU A 111 7.49 -23.86 5.69
CA GLU A 111 8.17 -23.81 7.00
C GLU A 111 9.61 -23.29 6.89
N SER A 112 10.35 -23.73 5.88
CA SER A 112 11.73 -23.27 5.63
C SER A 112 11.80 -21.86 5.04
N GLY A 113 10.67 -21.26 4.66
CA GLY A 113 10.61 -19.98 3.98
C GLY A 113 11.10 -19.99 2.52
N ALA A 114 11.27 -21.19 1.93
CA ALA A 114 11.62 -21.32 0.51
C ALA A 114 10.44 -21.00 -0.42
N LEU A 115 9.22 -21.12 0.08
CA LEU A 115 8.00 -20.73 -0.61
C LEU A 115 7.45 -19.45 0.04
N ARG A 116 7.20 -18.42 -0.76
CA ARG A 116 6.71 -17.11 -0.34
C ARG A 116 5.47 -16.74 -1.14
N ARG A 117 4.56 -16.04 -0.49
CA ARG A 117 3.39 -15.46 -1.13
C ARG A 117 3.59 -13.96 -1.29
N GLU A 118 3.69 -13.53 -2.52
CA GLU A 118 3.80 -12.12 -2.85
C GLU A 118 2.41 -11.56 -3.21
N ARG A 119 2.11 -10.38 -2.69
CA ARG A 119 0.89 -9.65 -2.98
C ARG A 119 1.21 -8.20 -3.20
N LEU A 120 0.80 -7.67 -4.32
CA LEU A 120 0.89 -6.25 -4.63
C LEU A 120 -0.50 -5.63 -4.57
N ARG A 121 -0.64 -4.57 -3.79
CA ARG A 121 -1.87 -3.80 -3.67
C ARG A 121 -1.58 -2.33 -3.90
N LEU A 122 -2.49 -1.69 -4.59
CA LEU A 122 -2.49 -0.23 -4.77
C LEU A 122 -3.73 0.33 -4.08
N TYR A 123 -3.54 1.32 -3.21
CA TYR A 123 -4.63 2.06 -2.60
C TYR A 123 -4.58 3.50 -3.08
N PHE A 124 -5.73 3.99 -3.51
CA PHE A 124 -5.91 5.41 -3.82
C PHE A 124 -6.80 6.02 -2.76
N THR A 125 -6.36 7.12 -2.18
CA THR A 125 -7.06 7.81 -1.09
C THR A 125 -7.27 9.26 -1.47
N THR A 126 -8.49 9.74 -1.28
CA THR A 126 -8.86 11.15 -1.49
C THR A 126 -9.49 11.72 -0.22
N PRO A 127 -9.25 13.00 0.11
CA PRO A 127 -10.03 13.66 1.14
C PRO A 127 -11.50 13.79 0.71
N VAL A 128 -12.38 13.80 1.69
CA VAL A 128 -13.79 14.11 1.45
C VAL A 128 -13.91 15.61 1.26
N ASP A 129 -14.19 16.02 0.03
CA ASP A 129 -14.30 17.44 -0.33
C ASP A 129 -15.74 17.93 -0.12
N ALA A 130 -15.89 18.97 0.69
CA ALA A 130 -17.16 19.63 0.90
C ALA A 130 -17.75 20.21 -0.42
N ALA A 131 -16.91 20.57 -1.38
CA ALA A 131 -17.35 21.04 -2.69
C ALA A 131 -18.01 19.93 -3.52
N VAL A 132 -17.48 18.70 -3.43
CA VAL A 132 -18.07 17.51 -4.08
C VAL A 132 -19.39 17.14 -3.41
N LEU A 133 -19.49 17.31 -2.10
CA LEU A 133 -20.69 17.01 -1.34
C LEU A 133 -21.82 18.04 -1.57
N GLY A 134 -21.46 19.27 -1.96
CA GLY A 134 -22.39 20.34 -2.24
C GLY A 134 -23.19 20.82 -1.03
N LYS A 135 -24.13 21.77 -1.26
CA LYS A 135 -24.96 22.38 -0.19
C LYS A 135 -25.88 21.39 0.54
N ASN A 136 -26.10 20.21 -0.01
CA ASN A 136 -26.98 19.19 0.53
C ASN A 136 -26.22 18.04 1.23
N ALA A 137 -24.91 18.17 1.47
CA ALA A 137 -24.07 17.13 2.08
C ALA A 137 -24.68 16.46 3.33
N GLY A 138 -25.30 17.26 4.21
CA GLY A 138 -25.94 16.74 5.42
C GLY A 138 -27.27 16.02 5.22
N ARG A 139 -27.80 15.96 3.97
CA ARG A 139 -29.05 15.30 3.61
C ARG A 139 -28.85 14.06 2.74
N LEU A 140 -27.63 13.86 2.22
CA LEU A 140 -27.30 12.67 1.41
C LEU A 140 -27.22 11.45 2.28
N THR A 141 -27.69 10.33 1.77
CA THR A 141 -27.46 9.02 2.40
C THR A 141 -25.99 8.64 2.25
N ARG A 142 -25.52 7.73 3.08
CA ARG A 142 -24.16 7.18 3.03
C ARG A 142 -23.85 6.62 1.64
N GLU A 143 -24.76 5.85 1.07
CA GLU A 143 -24.63 5.22 -0.24
C GLU A 143 -24.50 6.28 -1.36
N ALA A 144 -25.29 7.34 -1.30
CA ALA A 144 -25.23 8.42 -2.28
C ALA A 144 -23.90 9.20 -2.21
N LEU A 145 -23.35 9.39 -0.99
CA LEU A 145 -22.04 10.00 -0.81
C LEU A 145 -20.93 9.11 -1.37
N LEU A 146 -20.93 7.83 -1.05
CA LEU A 146 -19.95 6.88 -1.55
C LEU A 146 -20.05 6.70 -3.07
N GLY A 147 -21.28 6.66 -3.62
CA GLY A 147 -21.51 6.57 -5.06
C GLY A 147 -20.86 7.71 -5.87
N THR A 148 -20.75 8.91 -5.29
CA THR A 148 -20.06 10.04 -5.93
C THR A 148 -18.56 9.78 -6.14
N TYR A 149 -17.94 9.05 -5.22
CA TYR A 149 -16.51 8.72 -5.30
C TYR A 149 -16.26 7.41 -6.07
N ALA A 150 -17.22 6.51 -6.10
CA ALA A 150 -17.11 5.21 -6.77
C ALA A 150 -16.75 5.38 -8.25
N GLU A 151 -17.35 6.34 -8.95
CA GLU A 151 -17.07 6.61 -10.36
C GLU A 151 -15.62 7.07 -10.59
N GLN A 152 -15.10 7.93 -9.72
CA GLN A 152 -13.71 8.39 -9.82
C GLN A 152 -12.74 7.21 -9.63
N PHE A 153 -13.00 6.35 -8.65
CA PHE A 153 -12.18 5.16 -8.44
C PHE A 153 -12.32 4.13 -9.56
N ASN A 154 -13.50 4.00 -10.18
CA ASN A 154 -13.70 3.14 -11.34
C ASN A 154 -12.87 3.62 -12.53
N GLN A 155 -12.77 4.93 -12.77
CA GLN A 155 -11.90 5.49 -13.81
C GLN A 155 -10.42 5.15 -13.54
N ILE A 156 -9.96 5.27 -12.29
CA ILE A 156 -8.62 4.83 -11.90
C ILE A 156 -8.44 3.34 -12.16
N GLY A 157 -9.43 2.52 -11.80
CA GLY A 157 -9.40 1.07 -12.05
C GLY A 157 -9.26 0.72 -13.53
N GLN A 158 -10.00 1.40 -14.40
CA GLN A 158 -9.89 1.23 -15.86
C GLN A 158 -8.50 1.64 -16.37
N PHE A 159 -7.95 2.74 -15.87
CA PHE A 159 -6.60 3.17 -16.22
C PHE A 159 -5.55 2.15 -15.77
N LEU A 160 -5.65 1.63 -14.56
CA LEU A 160 -4.77 0.57 -14.06
C LEU A 160 -4.87 -0.72 -14.89
N GLN A 161 -6.08 -1.11 -15.28
CA GLN A 161 -6.29 -2.28 -16.15
C GLN A 161 -5.63 -2.09 -17.52
N ALA A 162 -5.72 -0.90 -18.11
CA ALA A 162 -5.05 -0.60 -19.36
C ALA A 162 -3.53 -0.64 -19.20
N LEU A 163 -3.00 -0.02 -18.14
CA LEU A 163 -1.57 0.07 -17.88
C LEU A 163 -0.93 -1.30 -17.63
N PHE A 164 -1.47 -2.07 -16.69
CA PHE A 164 -0.89 -3.37 -16.34
C PHE A 164 -1.27 -4.46 -17.34
N GLY A 165 -2.51 -4.42 -17.88
CA GLY A 165 -2.99 -5.41 -18.85
C GLY A 165 -2.24 -5.37 -20.17
N GLY A 166 -1.85 -4.19 -20.65
CA GLY A 166 -1.04 -4.02 -21.85
C GLY A 166 0.32 -4.72 -21.79
N SER A 167 0.85 -4.90 -20.59
CA SER A 167 2.14 -5.57 -20.31
C SER A 167 1.98 -7.01 -19.79
N GLY A 168 0.78 -7.59 -19.86
CA GLY A 168 0.52 -8.97 -19.38
C GLY A 168 0.25 -9.10 -17.88
N GLY A 169 0.14 -8.00 -17.16
CA GLY A 169 -0.32 -7.98 -15.78
C GLY A 169 -1.83 -8.04 -15.65
N GLN A 170 -2.34 -8.06 -14.45
CA GLN A 170 -3.77 -8.04 -14.13
C GLN A 170 -4.07 -7.11 -12.97
N VAL A 171 -5.22 -6.46 -13.01
CA VAL A 171 -5.70 -5.60 -11.93
C VAL A 171 -7.13 -5.96 -11.60
N ARG A 172 -7.43 -6.12 -10.33
CA ARG A 172 -8.76 -6.39 -9.82
C ARG A 172 -9.09 -5.37 -8.72
N PRO A 173 -10.22 -4.66 -8.79
CA PRO A 173 -10.68 -3.85 -7.66
C PRO A 173 -10.95 -4.76 -6.46
N MET A 174 -10.61 -4.29 -5.27
CA MET A 174 -10.87 -4.98 -4.02
C MET A 174 -12.32 -4.73 -3.57
N THR A 175 -12.95 -5.78 -3.09
CA THR A 175 -14.28 -5.72 -2.46
C THR A 175 -14.17 -5.38 -0.97
N ASP A 176 -15.30 -5.10 -0.30
CA ASP A 176 -15.35 -4.93 1.16
C ASP A 176 -14.76 -6.15 1.89
N ALA A 177 -15.04 -7.35 1.39
CA ALA A 177 -14.49 -8.60 1.92
C ALA A 177 -12.94 -8.67 1.74
N ASP A 178 -12.42 -8.22 0.61
CA ASP A 178 -10.97 -8.19 0.38
C ASP A 178 -10.28 -7.17 1.31
N HIS A 179 -10.89 -6.01 1.52
CA HIS A 179 -10.40 -5.00 2.46
C HIS A 179 -10.41 -5.54 3.88
N PHE A 180 -11.52 -6.13 4.30
CA PHE A 180 -11.63 -6.76 5.61
C PHE A 180 -10.55 -7.82 5.83
N LEU A 181 -10.39 -8.77 4.91
CA LEU A 181 -9.38 -9.81 5.01
C LEU A 181 -7.96 -9.24 5.07
N HIS A 182 -7.68 -8.19 4.28
CA HIS A 182 -6.38 -7.55 4.33
C HIS A 182 -6.08 -6.92 5.69
N TYR A 183 -7.02 -6.16 6.26
CA TYR A 183 -6.85 -5.54 7.58
C TYR A 183 -6.81 -6.57 8.69
N LEU A 184 -7.63 -7.62 8.58
CA LEU A 184 -7.62 -8.71 9.53
C LEU A 184 -6.25 -9.40 9.59
N GLU A 185 -5.69 -9.78 8.45
CA GLU A 185 -4.35 -10.38 8.35
C GLU A 185 -3.25 -9.41 8.83
N PHE A 186 -3.39 -8.13 8.51
CA PHE A 186 -2.42 -7.12 8.89
C PHE A 186 -2.36 -6.88 10.40
N LEU A 187 -3.50 -6.88 11.07
CA LEU A 187 -3.61 -6.65 12.51
C LEU A 187 -3.42 -7.94 13.33
N ASN A 188 -3.63 -9.10 12.73
CA ASN A 188 -3.53 -10.38 13.41
C ASN A 188 -2.55 -11.31 12.69
N PRO A 189 -1.24 -11.06 12.78
CA PRO A 189 -0.22 -11.87 12.11
C PRO A 189 -0.16 -13.32 12.62
N SER A 190 -0.75 -13.65 13.77
CA SER A 190 -0.90 -15.03 14.26
C SER A 190 -2.13 -15.75 13.71
N LEU A 191 -3.06 -15.03 13.06
CA LEU A 191 -4.27 -15.60 12.49
C LEU A 191 -4.02 -16.87 11.66
N PRO A 192 -2.91 -16.96 10.91
CA PRO A 192 -2.53 -18.18 10.21
C PRO A 192 -2.54 -19.45 11.06
N GLU A 193 -2.35 -19.40 12.32
CA GLU A 193 -2.29 -20.56 13.19
C GLU A 193 -3.56 -20.82 13.99
N GLN A 194 -4.43 -19.81 14.00
CA GLN A 194 -5.74 -20.00 14.60
C GLN A 194 -6.59 -20.87 13.66
N LYS A 195 -7.34 -21.81 14.23
CA LYS A 195 -8.20 -22.72 13.47
C LYS A 195 -9.49 -22.02 13.02
N VAL A 196 -9.34 -20.87 12.38
CA VAL A 196 -10.48 -20.15 11.80
C VAL A 196 -10.77 -20.73 10.43
N THR A 197 -11.92 -21.38 10.28
CA THR A 197 -12.32 -22.05 9.06
C THR A 197 -12.67 -21.07 7.95
N ASP A 198 -13.45 -20.04 8.23
CA ASP A 198 -13.74 -18.95 7.30
C ASP A 198 -13.73 -17.60 8.03
N PRO A 199 -12.70 -16.76 7.81
CA PRO A 199 -12.64 -15.44 8.41
C PRO A 199 -13.79 -14.51 8.02
N LEU A 200 -14.45 -14.74 6.86
CA LEU A 200 -15.55 -13.89 6.41
C LEU A 200 -16.81 -14.04 7.26
N GLU A 201 -16.96 -15.12 8.03
CA GLU A 201 -18.06 -15.27 8.99
C GLU A 201 -18.05 -14.19 10.09
N PHE A 202 -16.90 -13.56 10.34
CA PHE A 202 -16.76 -12.49 11.33
C PHE A 202 -17.00 -11.09 10.75
N PHE A 203 -17.14 -10.97 9.43
CA PHE A 203 -17.32 -9.67 8.79
C PHE A 203 -18.73 -9.12 9.04
N ASP A 204 -18.79 -7.97 9.67
CA ASP A 204 -20.04 -7.22 9.89
C ASP A 204 -19.88 -5.80 9.30
N PRO A 205 -20.55 -5.49 8.17
CA PRO A 205 -20.46 -4.18 7.52
C PRO A 205 -21.00 -3.02 8.37
N GLN A 206 -21.63 -3.33 9.51
CA GLN A 206 -22.17 -2.32 10.44
C GLN A 206 -21.14 -1.90 11.50
N LYS A 207 -20.05 -2.66 11.63
CA LYS A 207 -19.00 -2.40 12.61
C LYS A 207 -17.88 -1.55 12.03
N SER A 208 -17.12 -0.94 12.93
CA SER A 208 -15.88 -0.23 12.56
C SER A 208 -14.80 -1.20 12.08
N ILE A 209 -13.76 -0.65 11.46
CA ILE A 209 -12.59 -1.44 11.05
C ILE A 209 -11.96 -2.12 12.26
N GLN A 210 -11.83 -1.42 13.39
CA GLN A 210 -11.25 -1.96 14.61
C GLN A 210 -12.09 -3.12 15.16
N GLU A 211 -13.41 -2.94 15.28
CA GLU A 211 -14.31 -3.97 15.81
C GLU A 211 -14.37 -5.22 14.91
N ASN A 212 -14.19 -5.05 13.61
CA ASN A 212 -14.15 -6.16 12.65
C ASN A 212 -12.80 -6.89 12.66
N CYS A 213 -11.71 -6.13 12.71
CA CYS A 213 -10.39 -6.67 12.35
C CYS A 213 -9.50 -6.94 13.56
N TRP A 214 -9.83 -6.41 14.77
CA TRP A 214 -9.03 -6.62 15.96
C TRP A 214 -9.54 -7.85 16.73
N LEU A 215 -8.89 -9.00 16.55
CA LEU A 215 -9.22 -10.23 17.27
C LEU A 215 -8.44 -10.41 18.58
N GLY A 216 -7.49 -9.52 18.85
CA GLY A 216 -6.62 -9.61 20.01
C GLY A 216 -7.39 -9.50 21.34
N GLU A 217 -7.30 -10.52 22.17
CA GLU A 217 -7.79 -10.50 23.55
C GLU A 217 -6.97 -9.48 24.36
N GLY A 218 -7.35 -8.20 24.31
CA GLY A 218 -6.95 -7.18 25.27
C GLY A 218 -5.47 -7.09 25.69
N ARG A 219 -4.55 -7.72 24.96
CA ARG A 219 -3.12 -7.62 25.26
C ARG A 219 -2.64 -6.22 24.91
N PRO A 220 -2.08 -5.50 25.88
CA PRO A 220 -1.54 -4.18 25.61
C PRO A 220 -0.48 -4.30 24.51
N LEU A 221 -0.49 -3.34 23.59
CA LEU A 221 0.58 -3.17 22.63
C LEU A 221 1.87 -2.87 23.40
N GLU A 222 2.76 -3.84 23.50
CA GLU A 222 4.06 -3.62 24.10
C GLU A 222 4.95 -2.88 23.09
N LYS A 223 5.52 -1.78 23.52
CA LYS A 223 6.44 -0.96 22.73
C LYS A 223 7.88 -1.19 23.19
N PRO A 224 8.57 -2.22 22.73
CA PRO A 224 10.00 -2.34 22.97
C PRO A 224 10.76 -1.22 22.24
N ASP A 225 11.99 -0.90 22.66
CA ASP A 225 12.79 0.23 22.18
C ASP A 225 12.98 0.28 20.64
N THR A 226 12.82 -0.85 19.94
CA THR A 226 13.12 -1.00 18.52
C THR A 226 11.96 -1.47 17.66
N GLY A 227 10.72 -1.37 18.17
CA GLY A 227 9.56 -1.84 17.43
C GLY A 227 8.31 -1.93 18.30
N PHE A 228 7.43 -2.86 18.01
CA PHE A 228 6.25 -3.13 18.82
C PHE A 228 5.92 -4.64 18.79
N TYR A 229 5.16 -5.09 19.77
CA TYR A 229 4.65 -6.45 19.85
C TYR A 229 3.15 -6.44 19.60
N LEU A 230 2.71 -7.23 18.64
CA LEU A 230 1.30 -7.32 18.25
C LEU A 230 0.97 -8.77 17.89
N ASP A 231 -0.07 -9.31 18.49
CA ASP A 231 -0.66 -10.61 18.18
C ASP A 231 0.40 -11.74 18.05
N GLY A 232 1.23 -11.90 19.07
CA GLY A 232 2.23 -12.98 19.12
C GLY A 232 3.49 -12.75 18.27
N CYS A 233 3.61 -11.62 17.57
CA CYS A 233 4.74 -11.28 16.73
C CYS A 233 5.42 -9.98 17.17
N TYR A 234 6.74 -9.94 17.05
CA TYR A 234 7.54 -8.72 17.14
C TYR A 234 7.59 -8.06 15.76
N HIS A 235 7.41 -6.75 15.74
CA HIS A 235 7.42 -5.95 14.52
C HIS A 235 8.54 -4.92 14.58
N GLY A 236 9.36 -4.89 13.53
CA GLY A 236 10.31 -3.84 13.24
C GLY A 236 9.78 -2.95 12.13
N MET A 237 10.00 -1.64 12.24
CA MET A 237 9.67 -0.68 11.18
C MET A 237 10.89 0.14 10.81
N LEU A 238 11.18 0.19 9.52
CA LEU A 238 12.22 1.03 8.95
C LEU A 238 11.55 2.07 8.05
N VAL A 239 11.89 3.33 8.28
CA VAL A 239 11.41 4.43 7.45
C VAL A 239 12.58 5.08 6.75
N LEU A 240 12.49 5.26 5.44
CA LEU A 240 13.51 5.92 4.68
C LEU A 240 13.55 7.41 5.05
N LYS A 241 14.65 7.85 5.67
CA LYS A 241 14.82 9.23 6.13
C LYS A 241 14.96 10.22 4.98
N SER A 242 15.64 9.83 3.92
CA SER A 242 15.86 10.66 2.74
C SER A 242 16.06 9.80 1.51
N LEU A 243 15.53 10.26 0.38
CA LEU A 243 15.75 9.60 -0.90
C LEU A 243 17.20 9.80 -1.35
N PRO A 244 17.84 8.78 -1.93
CA PRO A 244 19.15 8.95 -2.56
C PRO A 244 19.03 9.93 -3.74
N LYS A 245 20.08 10.70 -3.99
CA LYS A 245 20.11 11.67 -5.11
C LYS A 245 19.93 11.01 -6.48
N ARG A 246 20.28 9.74 -6.58
CA ARG A 246 20.08 8.91 -7.77
C ARG A 246 19.55 7.57 -7.34
N THR A 247 18.49 7.12 -7.97
CA THR A 247 17.93 5.79 -7.78
C THR A 247 18.26 4.92 -8.99
N ARG A 248 18.32 3.61 -8.76
CA ARG A 248 18.40 2.60 -9.82
C ARG A 248 17.24 1.64 -9.64
N PRO A 249 16.64 1.10 -10.69
CA PRO A 249 15.55 0.12 -10.59
C PRO A 249 15.90 -1.04 -9.65
N SER A 250 17.16 -1.48 -9.65
CA SER A 250 17.67 -2.54 -8.78
C SER A 250 17.73 -2.20 -7.29
N LEU A 251 17.51 -0.94 -6.88
CA LEU A 251 17.53 -0.59 -5.45
C LEU A 251 16.42 -1.30 -4.68
N ALA A 252 15.21 -1.37 -5.24
CA ALA A 252 14.10 -2.10 -4.65
C ALA A 252 14.40 -3.61 -4.56
N TYR A 253 15.08 -4.18 -5.57
CA TYR A 253 15.47 -5.59 -5.57
C TYR A 253 16.39 -5.94 -4.40
N LEU A 254 17.29 -5.04 -3.99
CA LEU A 254 18.15 -5.27 -2.82
C LEU A 254 17.31 -5.44 -1.54
N LEU A 255 16.17 -4.78 -1.45
CA LEU A 255 15.27 -4.89 -0.29
C LEU A 255 14.57 -6.26 -0.24
N THR A 256 14.38 -6.93 -1.37
CA THR A 256 13.84 -8.31 -1.41
C THR A 256 14.84 -9.35 -0.92
N LYS A 257 16.12 -9.00 -0.87
CA LYS A 257 17.21 -9.84 -0.35
C LYS A 257 17.44 -9.66 1.15
N LEU A 258 16.71 -8.74 1.80
CA LEU A 258 16.70 -8.66 3.26
C LEU A 258 16.20 -10.00 3.79
N GLY A 259 16.98 -10.71 4.54
CA GLY A 259 16.67 -12.07 5.03
C GLY A 259 15.45 -12.20 5.96
N PHE A 260 14.52 -11.22 5.94
CA PHE A 260 13.27 -11.28 6.70
C PHE A 260 12.37 -12.39 6.19
N ARG A 261 11.73 -13.08 7.12
CA ARG A 261 10.78 -14.13 6.80
C ARG A 261 9.48 -13.55 6.25
N ASP A 262 8.92 -12.62 6.97
CA ASP A 262 7.66 -11.96 6.64
C ASP A 262 7.86 -10.45 6.69
N TYR A 263 7.49 -9.75 5.61
CA TYR A 263 7.64 -8.30 5.54
C TYR A 263 6.66 -7.67 4.55
N ALA A 264 6.44 -6.39 4.73
CA ALA A 264 5.71 -5.55 3.80
C ALA A 264 6.51 -4.28 3.50
N ILE A 265 6.56 -3.91 2.23
CA ILE A 265 7.11 -2.65 1.77
C ILE A 265 5.93 -1.78 1.37
N THR A 266 5.85 -0.60 1.98
CA THR A 266 4.80 0.38 1.70
C THR A 266 5.44 1.66 1.18
N VAL A 267 4.99 2.11 0.02
CA VAL A 267 5.39 3.38 -0.57
C VAL A 267 4.15 4.26 -0.64
N ASN A 268 4.15 5.33 0.13
CA ASN A 268 3.11 6.35 0.08
C ASN A 268 3.58 7.48 -0.83
N VAL A 269 2.75 7.83 -1.79
CA VAL A 269 2.97 8.95 -2.71
C VAL A 269 1.79 9.92 -2.55
N GLU A 270 2.08 11.15 -2.18
CA GLU A 270 1.07 12.20 -2.04
C GLU A 270 1.34 13.29 -3.08
N SER A 271 0.32 13.64 -3.84
CA SER A 271 0.38 14.77 -4.75
C SER A 271 0.38 16.08 -3.94
N VAL A 272 1.25 16.98 -4.32
CA VAL A 272 1.41 18.29 -3.66
C VAL A 272 0.79 19.36 -4.53
N ASP A 273 0.13 20.32 -3.90
CA ASP A 273 -0.30 21.54 -4.59
C ASP A 273 0.92 22.31 -5.07
N VAL A 274 1.03 22.42 -6.40
CA VAL A 274 2.19 23.04 -7.05
C VAL A 274 2.22 24.53 -6.78
N GLU A 275 1.08 25.21 -6.73
CA GLU A 275 0.99 26.66 -6.48
C GLU A 275 1.46 26.97 -5.07
N GLU A 276 0.94 26.24 -4.07
CA GLU A 276 1.40 26.40 -2.66
C GLU A 276 2.90 26.16 -2.53
N LEU A 277 3.41 25.15 -3.24
CA LEU A 277 4.84 24.83 -3.20
C LEU A 277 5.68 25.92 -3.86
N ILE A 278 5.26 26.45 -5.00
CA ILE A 278 5.93 27.57 -5.67
C ILE A 278 5.97 28.79 -4.75
N GLU A 279 4.85 29.14 -4.11
CA GLU A 279 4.83 30.25 -3.16
C GLU A 279 5.81 30.07 -2.01
N LYS A 280 5.86 28.87 -1.46
CA LYS A 280 6.80 28.52 -0.38
C LYS A 280 8.25 28.63 -0.82
N GLU A 281 8.59 28.05 -1.97
CA GLU A 281 9.95 28.12 -2.53
C GLU A 281 10.34 29.56 -2.90
N GLN A 282 9.39 30.37 -3.37
CA GLN A 282 9.61 31.79 -3.66
C GLN A 282 9.92 32.58 -2.39
N LYS A 283 9.17 32.36 -1.30
CA LYS A 283 9.46 32.99 0.00
C LYS A 283 10.85 32.61 0.52
N GLU A 284 11.25 31.37 0.34
CA GLU A 284 12.58 30.91 0.73
C GLU A 284 13.67 31.47 -0.20
N LEU A 285 13.40 31.60 -1.52
CA LEU A 285 14.33 32.23 -2.46
C LEU A 285 14.62 33.66 -2.06
N ASN A 286 13.56 34.46 -1.82
CA ASN A 286 13.68 35.87 -1.40
C ASN A 286 14.50 36.01 -0.10
N ARG A 287 14.36 35.07 0.86
CA ARG A 287 15.18 35.04 2.07
C ARG A 287 16.66 34.78 1.77
N VAL A 288 16.95 33.80 0.91
CA VAL A 288 18.33 33.48 0.53
C VAL A 288 18.98 34.60 -0.28
N GLU A 289 18.18 35.34 -1.09
CA GLU A 289 18.63 36.56 -1.80
C GLU A 289 19.05 37.65 -0.81
N GLY A 290 18.24 37.96 0.19
CA GLY A 290 18.57 38.91 1.23
C GLY A 290 19.84 38.53 2.02
N ASP A 291 19.96 37.25 2.37
CA ASP A 291 21.16 36.72 3.01
C ASP A 291 22.39 36.82 2.08
N TYR A 292 22.24 36.62 0.78
CA TYR A 292 23.31 36.74 -0.18
C TYR A 292 23.75 38.19 -0.37
N GLU A 293 22.83 39.14 -0.46
CA GLU A 293 23.13 40.55 -0.57
C GLU A 293 23.99 41.04 0.61
N SER A 294 23.68 40.55 1.82
CA SER A 294 24.41 40.91 3.03
C SER A 294 25.74 40.20 3.18
N LEU A 295 25.84 38.92 2.85
CA LEU A 295 27.01 38.08 3.13
C LEU A 295 27.88 37.77 1.92
N LYS A 296 27.37 37.93 0.70
CA LYS A 296 28.04 37.66 -0.61
C LYS A 296 28.76 36.30 -0.70
N LYS A 297 28.24 35.26 -0.02
CA LYS A 297 28.84 33.92 0.00
C LYS A 297 28.49 33.13 -1.25
N VAL A 298 29.47 32.51 -1.91
CA VAL A 298 29.31 31.68 -3.11
C VAL A 298 28.29 30.54 -2.89
N LYS A 299 28.21 29.95 -1.70
CA LYS A 299 27.25 28.91 -1.37
C LYS A 299 25.80 29.40 -1.44
N LEU A 300 25.53 30.64 -1.04
CA LEU A 300 24.19 31.25 -1.13
C LEU A 300 23.79 31.49 -2.59
N LEU A 301 24.75 31.96 -3.42
CA LEU A 301 24.52 32.11 -4.85
C LEU A 301 24.17 30.79 -5.53
N ALA A 302 24.85 29.71 -5.19
CA ALA A 302 24.52 28.37 -5.68
C ALA A 302 23.11 27.90 -5.22
N ALA A 303 22.76 28.17 -3.97
CA ALA A 303 21.44 27.88 -3.42
C ALA A 303 20.32 28.65 -4.13
N MET A 304 20.51 29.95 -4.39
CA MET A 304 19.59 30.80 -5.18
C MET A 304 19.36 30.22 -6.56
N ARG A 305 20.41 29.92 -7.31
CA ARG A 305 20.33 29.34 -8.65
C ARG A 305 19.56 28.01 -8.64
N THR A 306 19.82 27.15 -7.67
CA THR A 306 19.14 25.86 -7.53
C THR A 306 17.65 26.05 -7.24
N LYS A 307 17.28 26.98 -6.36
CA LYS A 307 15.87 27.27 -6.03
C LYS A 307 15.13 27.93 -7.22
N ALA A 308 15.75 28.90 -7.87
CA ALA A 308 15.17 29.54 -9.06
C ALA A 308 14.92 28.52 -10.19
N ALA A 309 15.89 27.63 -10.45
CA ALA A 309 15.73 26.55 -11.43
C ALA A 309 14.62 25.55 -11.03
N LYS A 310 14.44 25.28 -9.73
CA LYS A 310 13.38 24.42 -9.22
C LYS A 310 11.99 25.06 -9.43
N ILE A 311 11.85 26.34 -9.08
CA ILE A 311 10.62 27.11 -9.29
C ILE A 311 10.27 27.14 -10.79
N ALA A 312 11.23 27.44 -11.65
CA ALA A 312 11.04 27.47 -13.10
C ALA A 312 10.49 26.12 -13.63
N ARG A 313 11.04 25.00 -13.21
CA ARG A 313 10.55 23.65 -13.60
C ARG A 313 9.11 23.40 -13.19
N TYR A 314 8.74 23.84 -11.98
CA TYR A 314 7.36 23.68 -11.50
C TYR A 314 6.39 24.60 -12.26
N SER A 315 6.77 25.87 -12.45
CA SER A 315 5.96 26.84 -13.18
C SER A 315 5.74 26.48 -14.65
N ASN A 316 6.74 25.83 -15.28
CA ASN A 316 6.63 25.36 -16.67
C ASN A 316 5.91 24.02 -16.81
N GLY A 317 5.58 23.34 -15.70
CA GLY A 317 5.04 21.99 -15.74
C GLY A 317 6.05 20.88 -16.11
N ASP A 318 7.37 21.21 -16.13
CA ASP A 318 8.43 20.26 -16.49
C ASP A 318 8.61 19.16 -15.42
N SER A 319 8.09 19.37 -14.22
CA SER A 319 8.11 18.37 -13.15
C SER A 319 6.94 18.55 -12.18
N SER A 320 6.38 17.43 -11.74
CA SER A 320 5.34 17.38 -10.72
C SER A 320 5.96 16.94 -9.38
N PRO A 321 5.79 17.73 -8.32
CA PRO A 321 6.32 17.37 -7.00
C PRO A 321 5.40 16.38 -6.30
N TYR A 322 6.00 15.38 -5.69
CA TYR A 322 5.33 14.42 -4.82
C TYR A 322 6.03 14.36 -3.47
N ARG A 323 5.26 14.15 -2.42
CA ARG A 323 5.79 13.70 -1.12
C ARG A 323 5.85 12.19 -1.15
N LEU A 324 6.99 11.65 -0.80
CA LEU A 324 7.20 10.21 -0.80
C LEU A 324 7.62 9.75 0.59
N GLN A 325 6.94 8.70 1.07
CA GLN A 325 7.29 7.99 2.29
C GLN A 325 7.49 6.52 1.95
N TYR A 326 8.61 5.97 2.37
CA TYR A 326 8.95 4.58 2.16
C TYR A 326 9.10 3.90 3.50
N ILE A 327 8.32 2.85 3.72
CA ILE A 327 8.25 2.13 4.99
C ILE A 327 8.46 0.64 4.72
N ILE A 328 9.34 0.01 5.49
CA ILE A 328 9.47 -1.44 5.53
C ILE A 328 8.98 -1.87 6.90
N ARG A 329 8.00 -2.75 6.95
CA ARG A 329 7.56 -3.46 8.15
C ARG A 329 8.00 -4.90 8.02
N ALA A 330 8.76 -5.41 8.98
CA ALA A 330 9.09 -6.82 9.09
C ALA A 330 8.54 -7.37 10.41
N TRP A 331 8.14 -8.64 10.43
CA TRP A 331 7.67 -9.28 11.65
C TRP A 331 8.19 -10.69 11.78
N ASP A 332 8.37 -11.12 13.00
CA ASP A 332 8.78 -12.47 13.38
C ASP A 332 8.28 -12.79 14.80
N ARG A 333 8.10 -14.03 15.13
CA ARG A 333 7.76 -14.46 16.50
C ARG A 333 8.92 -14.34 17.46
N ASN A 334 10.13 -14.51 16.93
CA ASN A 334 11.36 -14.40 17.70
C ASN A 334 11.97 -13.02 17.50
N ARG A 335 12.11 -12.28 18.63
CA ARG A 335 12.71 -10.95 18.63
C ARG A 335 14.17 -10.96 18.19
N GLU A 336 14.91 -12.02 18.55
CA GLU A 336 16.33 -12.11 18.22
C GLU A 336 16.53 -12.34 16.72
N ASP A 337 15.69 -13.18 16.11
CA ASP A 337 15.69 -13.42 14.66
C ASP A 337 15.35 -12.15 13.88
N LEU A 338 14.39 -11.36 14.38
CA LEU A 338 14.04 -10.07 13.76
C LEU A 338 15.18 -9.05 13.88
N ARG A 339 15.96 -9.08 14.96
CA ARG A 339 17.09 -8.15 15.18
C ARG A 339 18.36 -8.54 14.44
N ALA A 340 18.57 -9.82 14.23
CA ALA A 340 19.77 -10.36 13.58
C ALA A 340 19.77 -10.12 12.05
N LYS A 341 18.65 -9.79 11.50
CA LYS A 341 18.42 -9.55 10.07
C LYS A 341 18.29 -8.06 9.78
#